data_bc7e2f274bac1260fba74f0482bd0222
#
_entry.id   bc7e2f274bac1260fba74f0482bd0222
#
_cell.length_a   1.000
_cell.length_b   1.000
_cell.length_c   1.000
_cell.angle_alpha   90.00
_cell.angle_beta   90.00
_cell.angle_gamma   90.00
#
_symmetry.space_group_name_H-M   'P 1'
#
loop_
_entity.id
_entity.type
_entity.pdbx_description
1 polymer ?
#
loop_
_entity_poly.entity_id
_entity_poly.type
_entity_poly.pdbx_seq_one_letter_code
_entity_poly.pdbx_strand_id
1 'polypeptide(L)'
;AGASVSIYHIATSGHSLHRQDEVGAVIVPKLHGAWAVGAMSTSAIAFLISNSVSISSHITILMFSVWLLTQFCINKLAHTFPDNPTSDDDYQATSMKQFKFKINWFLSLGFFCATVLEFTIADWATLFGKEELGMSSSVATLCYLTCLIGLIVGRYSIGWALNHQSEQFWIKAGGLTGGIGFTAMASSSLLLVDSNKDFAFALAFIGFFLAGLGCSALAPIFFSIAGRLSNGKNAIAVAQLSFINVVIMFISRVILAWVVELTSITVALVIASCAMLALVYFGRIGSNQRQ
;
A
#
# COMPACT_ATOMS: atom_id res chain seq x y z
N ALA A 1 -9.17 -15.84 7.65
CA ALA A 1 -8.97 -14.95 6.49
C ALA A 1 -7.56 -14.32 6.52
N GLY A 2 -7.13 -13.63 7.59
CA GLY A 2 -5.85 -12.91 7.63
C GLY A 2 -4.62 -13.77 7.36
N ALA A 3 -4.52 -14.96 7.96
CA ALA A 3 -3.40 -15.87 7.74
C ALA A 3 -3.27 -16.31 6.27
N SER A 4 -4.39 -16.65 5.62
CA SER A 4 -4.40 -17.05 4.21
C SER A 4 -3.94 -15.92 3.28
N VAL A 5 -4.39 -14.68 3.54
CA VAL A 5 -3.96 -13.49 2.80
C VAL A 5 -2.48 -13.24 2.99
N SER A 6 -1.96 -13.38 4.22
CA SER A 6 -0.54 -13.19 4.50
C SER A 6 0.34 -14.24 3.80
N ILE A 7 -0.05 -15.52 3.83
CA ILE A 7 0.67 -16.60 3.14
C ILE A 7 0.68 -16.33 1.62
N TYR A 8 -0.48 -15.99 1.04
CA TYR A 8 -0.57 -15.66 -0.38
C TYR A 8 0.31 -14.45 -0.75
N HIS A 9 0.27 -13.40 0.06
CA HIS A 9 1.07 -12.18 -0.18
C HIS A 9 2.58 -12.47 -0.12
N ILE A 10 3.03 -13.26 0.87
CA ILE A 10 4.44 -13.63 0.99
C ILE A 10 4.89 -14.49 -0.19
N ALA A 11 4.10 -15.52 -0.56
CA ALA A 11 4.40 -16.40 -1.67
C ALA A 11 4.49 -15.65 -3.01
N THR A 12 3.50 -14.79 -3.29
CA THR A 12 3.47 -13.97 -4.51
C THR A 12 4.61 -12.96 -4.57
N SER A 13 4.95 -12.32 -3.45
CA SER A 13 6.05 -11.34 -3.39
C SER A 13 7.40 -12.03 -3.58
N GLY A 14 7.62 -13.21 -2.96
CA GLY A 14 8.84 -13.98 -3.14
C GLY A 14 9.02 -14.45 -4.58
N HIS A 15 7.97 -15.00 -5.20
CA HIS A 15 8.01 -15.43 -6.59
C HIS A 15 8.22 -14.26 -7.57
N SER A 16 7.63 -13.11 -7.27
CA SER A 16 7.78 -11.90 -8.08
C SER A 16 9.21 -11.37 -8.09
N LEU A 17 9.89 -11.41 -6.94
CA LEU A 17 11.29 -11.01 -6.83
C LEU A 17 12.20 -11.95 -7.63
N HIS A 18 11.98 -13.27 -7.52
CA HIS A 18 12.73 -14.26 -8.29
C HIS A 18 12.56 -14.05 -9.81
N ARG A 19 11.34 -13.84 -10.28
CA ARG A 19 11.07 -13.55 -11.70
C ARG A 19 11.66 -12.22 -12.14
N GLN A 20 11.69 -11.21 -11.29
CA GLN A 20 12.33 -9.93 -11.57
C GLN A 20 13.83 -10.10 -11.82
N ASP A 21 14.49 -10.92 -11.01
CA ASP A 21 15.91 -11.21 -11.13
C ASP A 21 16.21 -12.00 -12.43
N GLU A 22 15.35 -12.97 -12.80
CA GLU A 22 15.48 -13.75 -14.03
C GLU A 22 15.30 -12.89 -15.30
N VAL A 23 14.29 -12.03 -15.31
CA VAL A 23 13.91 -11.25 -16.51
C VAL A 23 14.70 -9.94 -16.61
N GLY A 24 15.36 -9.50 -15.54
CA GLY A 24 16.08 -8.24 -15.49
C GLY A 24 15.17 -6.99 -15.62
N ALA A 25 13.88 -7.14 -15.34
CA ALA A 25 12.89 -6.08 -15.48
C ALA A 25 12.18 -5.79 -14.15
N VAL A 26 11.81 -4.53 -13.92
CA VAL A 26 11.10 -4.08 -12.72
C VAL A 26 9.66 -4.60 -12.74
N ILE A 27 9.39 -5.74 -12.08
CA ILE A 27 8.09 -6.42 -12.07
C ILE A 27 7.30 -6.11 -10.78
N VAL A 28 7.94 -6.10 -9.62
CA VAL A 28 7.28 -5.97 -8.32
C VAL A 28 6.37 -4.74 -8.21
N PRO A 29 6.78 -3.51 -8.61
CA PRO A 29 5.87 -2.36 -8.60
C PRO A 29 4.65 -2.53 -9.50
N LYS A 30 4.79 -3.19 -10.67
CA LYS A 30 3.67 -3.45 -11.58
C LYS A 30 2.64 -4.39 -10.97
N LEU A 31 3.08 -5.40 -10.21
CA LEU A 31 2.19 -6.30 -9.48
C LEU A 31 1.43 -5.59 -8.35
N HIS A 32 2.12 -4.70 -7.61
CA HIS A 32 1.45 -3.83 -6.65
C HIS A 32 0.49 -2.84 -7.34
N GLY A 33 0.81 -2.39 -8.55
CA GLY A 33 -0.10 -1.61 -9.39
C GLY A 33 -1.34 -2.41 -9.78
N ALA A 34 -1.18 -3.67 -10.20
CA ALA A 34 -2.30 -4.56 -10.53
C ALA A 34 -3.21 -4.82 -9.32
N TRP A 35 -2.63 -4.97 -8.11
CA TRP A 35 -3.41 -5.04 -6.87
C TRP A 35 -4.27 -3.78 -6.66
N ALA A 36 -3.70 -2.59 -6.86
CA ALA A 36 -4.43 -1.33 -6.73
C ALA A 36 -5.54 -1.20 -7.78
N VAL A 37 -5.32 -1.69 -9.01
CA VAL A 37 -6.37 -1.77 -10.06
C VAL A 37 -7.50 -2.70 -9.62
N GLY A 38 -7.19 -3.85 -9.02
CA GLY A 38 -8.18 -4.76 -8.46
C GLY A 38 -9.01 -4.11 -7.36
N ALA A 39 -8.35 -3.43 -6.41
CA ALA A 39 -9.02 -2.68 -5.34
C ALA A 39 -9.90 -1.55 -5.90
N MET A 40 -9.42 -0.83 -6.91
CA MET A 40 -10.19 0.21 -7.60
C MET A 40 -11.42 -0.38 -8.30
N SER A 41 -11.28 -1.51 -8.99
CA SER A 41 -12.39 -2.16 -9.69
C SER A 41 -13.48 -2.60 -8.72
N THR A 42 -13.12 -3.22 -7.60
CA THR A 42 -14.09 -3.63 -6.56
C THR A 42 -14.77 -2.45 -5.89
N SER A 43 -14.02 -1.36 -5.63
CA SER A 43 -14.58 -0.12 -5.07
C SER A 43 -15.51 0.59 -6.06
N ALA A 44 -15.18 0.59 -7.36
CA ALA A 44 -16.05 1.14 -8.40
C ALA A 44 -17.35 0.32 -8.54
N ILE A 45 -17.28 -1.00 -8.49
CA ILE A 45 -18.46 -1.86 -8.46
C ILE A 45 -19.31 -1.55 -7.22
N ALA A 46 -18.69 -1.44 -6.05
CA ALA A 46 -19.40 -1.08 -4.83
C ALA A 46 -20.10 0.28 -4.95
N PHE A 47 -19.45 1.28 -5.54
CA PHE A 47 -20.05 2.58 -5.84
C PHE A 47 -21.34 2.44 -6.69
N LEU A 48 -21.29 1.64 -7.75
CA LEU A 48 -22.41 1.49 -8.69
C LEU A 48 -23.60 0.74 -8.11
N ILE A 49 -23.37 -0.26 -7.23
CA ILE A 49 -24.41 -1.17 -6.77
C ILE A 49 -24.83 -0.93 -5.31
N SER A 50 -24.17 -0.04 -4.57
CA SER A 50 -24.40 0.19 -3.13
C SER A 50 -25.85 0.54 -2.76
N ASN A 51 -26.59 1.17 -3.66
CA ASN A 51 -27.99 1.54 -3.46
C ASN A 51 -28.99 0.45 -3.86
N SER A 52 -28.54 -0.58 -4.60
CA SER A 52 -29.44 -1.58 -5.22
C SER A 52 -29.26 -2.98 -4.64
N VAL A 53 -28.14 -3.27 -4.00
CA VAL A 53 -27.77 -4.62 -3.53
C VAL A 53 -27.40 -4.57 -2.05
N SER A 54 -27.91 -5.54 -1.27
CA SER A 54 -27.54 -5.65 0.14
C SER A 54 -26.03 -5.94 0.30
N ILE A 55 -25.43 -5.43 1.37
CA ILE A 55 -24.01 -5.66 1.69
C ILE A 55 -23.68 -7.16 1.71
N SER A 56 -24.55 -7.97 2.30
CA SER A 56 -24.37 -9.43 2.39
C SER A 56 -24.32 -10.08 1.00
N SER A 57 -25.28 -9.73 0.13
CA SER A 57 -25.32 -10.25 -1.25
C SER A 57 -24.10 -9.80 -2.05
N HIS A 58 -23.70 -8.53 -1.92
CA HIS A 58 -22.50 -7.98 -2.58
C HIS A 58 -21.24 -8.78 -2.18
N ILE A 59 -21.01 -8.94 -0.88
CA ILE A 59 -19.84 -9.67 -0.37
C ILE A 59 -19.85 -11.12 -0.82
N THR A 60 -21.01 -11.80 -0.79
CA THR A 60 -21.14 -13.19 -1.21
C THR A 60 -20.81 -13.37 -2.69
N ILE A 61 -21.38 -12.54 -3.55
CA ILE A 61 -21.11 -12.58 -5.01
C ILE A 61 -19.64 -12.29 -5.29
N LEU A 62 -19.07 -11.26 -4.65
CA LEU A 62 -17.67 -10.89 -4.82
C LEU A 62 -16.73 -12.03 -4.40
N MET A 63 -16.94 -12.62 -3.22
CA MET A 63 -16.11 -13.72 -2.71
C MET A 63 -16.19 -14.95 -3.61
N PHE A 64 -17.36 -15.30 -4.11
CA PHE A 64 -17.53 -16.41 -5.03
C PHE A 64 -16.86 -16.14 -6.38
N SER A 65 -16.99 -14.93 -6.92
CA SER A 65 -16.34 -14.53 -8.17
C SER A 65 -14.81 -14.55 -8.05
N VAL A 66 -14.27 -14.03 -6.95
CA VAL A 66 -12.83 -14.06 -6.66
C VAL A 66 -12.33 -15.49 -6.51
N TRP A 67 -13.09 -16.36 -5.84
CA TRP A 67 -12.75 -17.77 -5.71
C TRP A 67 -12.67 -18.47 -7.08
N LEU A 68 -13.67 -18.29 -7.94
CA LEU A 68 -13.69 -18.84 -9.30
C LEU A 68 -12.49 -18.36 -10.13
N LEU A 69 -12.21 -17.05 -10.08
CA LEU A 69 -11.09 -16.46 -10.79
C LEU A 69 -9.75 -17.02 -10.29
N THR A 70 -9.62 -17.19 -8.98
CA THR A 70 -8.41 -17.77 -8.36
C THR A 70 -8.21 -19.21 -8.82
N GLN A 71 -9.27 -20.04 -8.84
CA GLN A 71 -9.18 -21.42 -9.35
C GLN A 71 -8.77 -21.46 -10.82
N PHE A 72 -9.35 -20.59 -11.63
CA PHE A 72 -8.96 -20.47 -13.04
C PHE A 72 -7.48 -20.10 -13.21
N CYS A 73 -7.00 -19.12 -12.45
CA CYS A 73 -5.59 -18.70 -12.47
C CYS A 73 -4.65 -19.84 -12.02
N ILE A 74 -4.98 -20.53 -10.92
CA ILE A 74 -4.18 -21.66 -10.42
C ILE A 74 -4.10 -22.76 -11.46
N ASN A 75 -5.21 -23.14 -12.08
CA ASN A 75 -5.22 -24.17 -13.13
C ASN A 75 -4.34 -23.76 -14.32
N LYS A 76 -4.38 -22.50 -14.73
CA LYS A 76 -3.51 -21.99 -15.79
C LYS A 76 -2.03 -22.02 -15.41
N LEU A 77 -1.69 -21.60 -14.16
CA LEU A 77 -0.32 -21.62 -13.67
C LEU A 77 0.22 -23.06 -13.56
N ALA A 78 -0.58 -23.98 -13.04
CA ALA A 78 -0.16 -25.40 -12.86
C ALA A 78 0.34 -26.03 -14.17
N HIS A 79 -0.23 -25.63 -15.32
CA HIS A 79 0.22 -26.08 -16.64
C HIS A 79 1.46 -25.36 -17.18
N THR A 80 1.93 -24.32 -16.50
CA THR A 80 3.05 -23.48 -16.99
C THR A 80 4.35 -23.76 -16.26
N PHE A 81 4.29 -24.46 -15.12
CA PHE A 81 5.48 -24.87 -14.39
C PHE A 81 5.99 -26.20 -14.93
N PRO A 82 7.29 -26.33 -15.27
CA PRO A 82 7.87 -27.62 -15.61
C PRO A 82 7.78 -28.56 -14.39
N ASP A 83 7.44 -29.84 -14.63
CA ASP A 83 7.31 -30.87 -13.59
C ASP A 83 8.62 -31.22 -12.86
N ASN A 84 9.74 -30.63 -13.27
CA ASN A 84 11.02 -30.81 -12.60
C ASN A 84 11.36 -29.58 -11.76
N PRO A 85 11.43 -29.72 -10.43
CA PRO A 85 12.14 -28.74 -9.63
C PRO A 85 13.60 -28.72 -10.11
N THR A 86 14.01 -27.63 -10.76
CA THR A 86 15.41 -27.40 -11.11
C THR A 86 16.22 -27.48 -9.82
N SER A 87 17.10 -28.51 -9.80
CA SER A 87 18.18 -28.77 -8.85
C SER A 87 17.94 -28.42 -7.38
N ASP A 88 18.04 -29.41 -6.53
CA ASP A 88 18.02 -29.37 -5.05
C ASP A 88 18.97 -28.33 -4.40
N ASP A 89 19.82 -27.66 -5.19
CA ASP A 89 20.82 -26.72 -4.71
C ASP A 89 20.28 -25.34 -4.38
N ASP A 90 19.17 -24.90 -4.98
CA ASP A 90 18.57 -23.57 -4.70
C ASP A 90 17.52 -23.58 -3.57
N TYR A 91 16.97 -24.75 -3.24
CA TYR A 91 16.11 -24.95 -2.08
C TYR A 91 16.88 -25.57 -0.90
N GLN A 92 18.02 -25.03 -0.54
CA GLN A 92 18.46 -25.23 0.84
C GLN A 92 17.44 -24.53 1.73
N ALA A 93 16.43 -25.31 2.15
CA ALA A 93 15.56 -24.92 3.24
C ALA A 93 16.48 -24.45 4.37
N THR A 94 16.64 -23.13 4.47
CA THR A 94 17.45 -22.53 5.53
C THR A 94 16.85 -23.07 6.81
N SER A 95 17.53 -24.03 7.45
CA SER A 95 17.06 -24.66 8.68
C SER A 95 16.57 -23.55 9.58
N MET A 96 15.36 -23.66 10.14
CA MET A 96 14.81 -22.66 11.07
C MET A 96 15.81 -22.29 12.19
N LYS A 97 16.76 -23.19 12.51
CA LYS A 97 17.89 -22.94 13.44
C LYS A 97 18.91 -21.91 12.92
N GLN A 98 18.99 -21.66 11.61
CA GLN A 98 19.91 -20.68 11.02
C GLN A 98 19.22 -19.34 10.75
N PHE A 99 17.90 -19.23 11.01
CA PHE A 99 17.13 -18.02 10.83
C PHE A 99 17.44 -17.05 11.98
N LYS A 100 18.49 -16.24 11.83
CA LYS A 100 18.76 -15.13 12.75
C LYS A 100 17.87 -13.95 12.35
N PHE A 101 16.84 -13.70 13.14
CA PHE A 101 15.97 -12.52 12.98
C PHE A 101 16.77 -11.27 13.36
N LYS A 102 17.25 -10.53 12.35
CA LYS A 102 17.92 -9.24 12.53
C LYS A 102 16.97 -8.12 12.17
N ILE A 103 16.53 -7.37 13.18
CA ILE A 103 15.65 -6.21 12.96
C ILE A 103 16.52 -4.99 12.63
N ASN A 104 16.32 -4.40 11.46
CA ASN A 104 16.79 -3.07 11.15
C ASN A 104 15.68 -2.07 11.51
N TRP A 105 15.69 -1.57 12.73
CA TRP A 105 14.65 -0.67 13.24
C TRP A 105 14.52 0.61 12.40
N PHE A 106 15.62 1.16 11.92
CA PHE A 106 15.60 2.37 11.11
C PHE A 106 14.87 2.14 9.78
N LEU A 107 15.17 1.02 9.10
CA LEU A 107 14.48 0.63 7.88
C LEU A 107 13.00 0.28 8.15
N SER A 108 12.73 -0.43 9.24
CA SER A 108 11.36 -0.87 9.59
C SER A 108 10.45 0.30 9.96
N LEU A 109 10.95 1.25 10.74
CA LEU A 109 10.19 2.46 11.07
C LEU A 109 9.99 3.36 9.85
N GLY A 110 11.01 3.50 8.99
CA GLY A 110 10.86 4.19 7.72
C GLY A 110 9.80 3.55 6.83
N PHE A 111 9.78 2.22 6.75
CA PHE A 111 8.77 1.49 5.98
C PHE A 111 7.36 1.63 6.58
N PHE A 112 7.23 1.60 7.89
CA PHE A 112 5.97 1.91 8.55
C PHE A 112 5.47 3.32 8.21
N CYS A 113 6.32 4.34 8.33
CA CYS A 113 5.99 5.71 7.95
C CYS A 113 5.59 5.83 6.47
N ALA A 114 6.17 4.98 5.61
CA ALA A 114 5.86 4.95 4.17
C ALA A 114 4.49 4.34 3.84
N THR A 115 3.95 3.51 4.72
CA THR A 115 2.74 2.73 4.44
C THR A 115 1.55 3.10 5.32
N VAL A 116 1.77 3.74 6.47
CA VAL A 116 0.71 4.01 7.46
C VAL A 116 -0.43 4.85 6.87
N LEU A 117 -0.14 5.87 6.07
CA LEU A 117 -1.19 6.72 5.47
C LEU A 117 -2.03 5.94 4.45
N GLU A 118 -1.41 5.11 3.59
CA GLU A 118 -2.13 4.27 2.62
C GLU A 118 -3.16 3.37 3.32
N PHE A 119 -2.75 2.70 4.39
CA PHE A 119 -3.64 1.81 5.13
C PHE A 119 -4.70 2.58 5.94
N THR A 120 -4.34 3.71 6.53
CA THR A 120 -5.31 4.55 7.27
C THR A 120 -6.38 5.12 6.33
N ILE A 121 -6.00 5.52 5.13
CA ILE A 121 -6.95 5.96 4.09
C ILE A 121 -7.86 4.80 3.66
N ALA A 122 -7.32 3.59 3.48
CA ALA A 122 -8.13 2.43 3.13
C ALA A 122 -9.19 2.11 4.20
N ASP A 123 -8.88 2.35 5.47
CA ASP A 123 -9.80 2.10 6.58
C ASP A 123 -10.82 3.24 6.75
N TRP A 124 -10.44 4.51 6.54
CA TRP A 124 -11.22 5.66 7.01
C TRP A 124 -11.66 6.66 5.94
N ALA A 125 -11.14 6.62 4.69
CA ALA A 125 -11.43 7.65 3.69
C ALA A 125 -12.92 7.78 3.35
N THR A 126 -13.63 6.68 3.20
CA THR A 126 -15.07 6.70 2.92
C THR A 126 -15.87 7.25 4.10
N LEU A 127 -15.49 6.89 5.32
CA LEU A 127 -16.14 7.40 6.53
C LEU A 127 -15.85 8.90 6.72
N PHE A 128 -14.64 9.37 6.44
CA PHE A 128 -14.31 10.80 6.43
C PHE A 128 -15.22 11.59 5.49
N GLY A 129 -15.38 11.13 4.26
CA GLY A 129 -16.28 11.78 3.30
C GLY A 129 -17.73 11.82 3.78
N LYS A 130 -18.20 10.71 4.37
CA LYS A 130 -19.59 10.58 4.83
C LYS A 130 -19.85 11.37 6.11
N GLU A 131 -19.06 11.15 7.15
CA GLU A 131 -19.36 11.63 8.50
C GLU A 131 -18.84 13.07 8.72
N GLU A 132 -17.74 13.48 8.11
CA GLU A 132 -17.14 14.80 8.33
C GLU A 132 -17.43 15.81 7.21
N LEU A 133 -17.61 15.34 5.96
CA LEU A 133 -17.97 16.22 4.84
C LEU A 133 -19.45 16.12 4.44
N GLY A 134 -20.23 15.23 5.07
CA GLY A 134 -21.65 15.08 4.76
C GLY A 134 -21.96 14.59 3.34
N MET A 135 -21.02 13.84 2.73
CA MET A 135 -21.23 13.24 1.41
C MET A 135 -22.25 12.10 1.46
N SER A 136 -22.97 11.88 0.38
CA SER A 136 -23.74 10.63 0.23
C SER A 136 -22.81 9.42 0.23
N SER A 137 -23.30 8.25 0.64
CA SER A 137 -22.49 7.03 0.73
C SER A 137 -21.76 6.70 -0.58
N SER A 138 -22.41 6.91 -1.72
CA SER A 138 -21.79 6.72 -3.04
C SER A 138 -20.67 7.72 -3.28
N VAL A 139 -20.90 9.02 -3.09
CA VAL A 139 -19.87 10.06 -3.32
C VAL A 139 -18.71 9.91 -2.35
N ALA A 140 -18.94 9.55 -1.11
CA ALA A 140 -17.90 9.32 -0.10
C ALA A 140 -16.90 8.21 -0.53
N THR A 141 -17.34 7.21 -1.27
CA THR A 141 -16.46 6.16 -1.82
C THR A 141 -15.40 6.73 -2.77
N LEU A 142 -15.68 7.88 -3.42
CA LEU A 142 -14.74 8.55 -4.30
C LEU A 142 -13.48 9.03 -3.57
N CYS A 143 -13.54 9.28 -2.27
CA CYS A 143 -12.36 9.60 -1.46
C CYS A 143 -11.30 8.49 -1.55
N TYR A 144 -11.71 7.24 -1.36
CA TYR A 144 -10.80 6.10 -1.51
C TYR A 144 -10.43 5.84 -2.98
N LEU A 145 -11.37 5.96 -3.90
CA LEU A 145 -11.11 5.77 -5.33
C LEU A 145 -10.05 6.74 -5.87
N THR A 146 -10.10 8.00 -5.50
CA THR A 146 -9.09 8.99 -5.92
C THR A 146 -7.71 8.68 -5.35
N CYS A 147 -7.63 8.17 -4.13
CA CYS A 147 -6.37 7.67 -3.57
C CYS A 147 -5.81 6.50 -4.40
N LEU A 148 -6.65 5.53 -4.76
CA LEU A 148 -6.25 4.39 -5.60
C LEU A 148 -5.78 4.84 -6.99
N ILE A 149 -6.40 5.85 -7.59
CA ILE A 149 -5.93 6.44 -8.86
C ILE A 149 -4.52 7.01 -8.68
N GLY A 150 -4.28 7.77 -7.62
CA GLY A 150 -2.94 8.30 -7.31
C GLY A 150 -1.90 7.19 -7.13
N LEU A 151 -2.24 6.12 -6.42
CA LEU A 151 -1.40 4.93 -6.25
C LEU A 151 -1.07 4.27 -7.58
N ILE A 152 -2.06 4.06 -8.44
CA ILE A 152 -1.90 3.43 -9.75
C ILE A 152 -0.96 4.29 -10.63
N VAL A 153 -1.27 5.57 -10.77
CA VAL A 153 -0.46 6.51 -11.56
C VAL A 153 1.00 6.48 -11.12
N GLY A 154 1.25 6.59 -9.83
CA GLY A 154 2.61 6.59 -9.30
C GLY A 154 3.32 5.25 -9.46
N ARG A 155 2.64 4.11 -9.21
CA ARG A 155 3.24 2.76 -9.32
C ARG A 155 3.62 2.40 -10.77
N TYR A 156 2.82 2.81 -11.74
CA TYR A 156 3.18 2.58 -13.15
C TYR A 156 4.24 3.56 -13.65
N SER A 157 4.35 4.75 -13.05
CA SER A 157 5.37 5.75 -13.39
C SER A 157 6.71 5.52 -12.72
N ILE A 158 6.82 4.64 -11.71
CA ILE A 158 8.02 4.50 -10.86
C ILE A 158 9.26 4.10 -11.65
N GLY A 159 9.14 3.25 -12.66
CA GLY A 159 10.26 2.83 -13.50
C GLY A 159 10.89 4.02 -14.24
N TRP A 160 10.06 4.88 -14.81
CA TRP A 160 10.51 6.14 -15.42
C TRP A 160 11.08 7.09 -14.37
N ALA A 161 10.43 7.22 -13.24
CA ALA A 161 10.80 8.13 -12.16
C ALA A 161 12.20 7.82 -11.59
N LEU A 162 12.51 6.54 -11.34
CA LEU A 162 13.81 6.10 -10.82
C LEU A 162 14.96 6.26 -11.82
N ASN A 163 14.67 6.34 -13.11
CA ASN A 163 15.69 6.65 -14.12
C ASN A 163 16.11 8.13 -14.10
N HIS A 164 15.27 9.02 -13.57
CA HIS A 164 15.52 10.46 -13.56
C HIS A 164 16.02 10.99 -12.22
N GLN A 165 15.59 10.36 -11.11
CA GLN A 165 15.95 10.81 -9.77
C GLN A 165 16.25 9.62 -8.84
N SER A 166 17.01 9.89 -7.78
CA SER A 166 17.40 8.87 -6.80
C SER A 166 16.23 8.38 -5.98
N GLU A 167 16.32 7.16 -5.44
CA GLU A 167 15.36 6.62 -4.46
C GLU A 167 15.15 7.55 -3.27
N GLN A 168 16.24 8.18 -2.79
CA GLN A 168 16.23 9.16 -1.73
C GLN A 168 15.33 10.36 -2.05
N PHE A 169 15.41 10.87 -3.28
CA PHE A 169 14.55 11.95 -3.74
C PHE A 169 13.07 11.52 -3.67
N TRP A 170 12.74 10.33 -4.19
CA TRP A 170 11.37 9.84 -4.22
C TRP A 170 10.81 9.50 -2.85
N ILE A 171 11.63 9.02 -1.90
CA ILE A 171 11.21 8.84 -0.51
C ILE A 171 10.81 10.19 0.11
N LYS A 172 11.63 11.23 -0.06
CA LYS A 172 11.33 12.57 0.47
C LYS A 172 10.14 13.22 -0.23
N ALA A 173 10.12 13.17 -1.56
CA ALA A 173 9.02 13.71 -2.35
C ALA A 173 7.69 13.05 -2.01
N GLY A 174 7.65 11.72 -1.89
CA GLY A 174 6.46 10.97 -1.46
C GLY A 174 6.01 11.37 -0.07
N GLY A 175 6.94 11.48 0.88
CA GLY A 175 6.64 11.93 2.25
C GLY A 175 6.04 13.34 2.29
N LEU A 176 6.59 14.27 1.51
CA LEU A 176 6.09 15.65 1.43
C LEU A 176 4.73 15.71 0.72
N THR A 177 4.58 15.02 -0.41
CA THR A 177 3.32 15.03 -1.18
C THR A 177 2.18 14.40 -0.38
N GLY A 178 2.40 13.22 0.21
CA GLY A 178 1.40 12.56 1.04
C GLY A 178 1.17 13.26 2.38
N GLY A 179 2.24 13.71 3.03
CA GLY A 179 2.13 14.38 4.33
C GLY A 179 1.54 15.78 4.23
N ILE A 180 2.21 16.71 3.56
CA ILE A 180 1.75 18.12 3.47
C ILE A 180 0.56 18.24 2.53
N GLY A 181 0.66 17.65 1.32
CA GLY A 181 -0.37 17.80 0.30
C GLY A 181 -1.72 17.27 0.76
N PHE A 182 -1.75 16.07 1.34
CA PHE A 182 -2.97 15.52 1.90
C PHE A 182 -3.50 16.34 3.07
N THR A 183 -2.67 16.65 4.07
CA THR A 183 -3.10 17.41 5.26
C THR A 183 -3.67 18.76 4.88
N ALA A 184 -3.00 19.50 3.98
CA ALA A 184 -3.47 20.82 3.53
C ALA A 184 -4.84 20.74 2.85
N MET A 185 -5.02 19.77 1.92
CA MET A 185 -6.28 19.63 1.19
C MET A 185 -7.41 19.12 2.08
N ALA A 186 -7.16 18.14 2.95
CA ALA A 186 -8.16 17.61 3.87
C ALA A 186 -8.62 18.65 4.89
N SER A 187 -7.68 19.42 5.46
CA SER A 187 -8.05 20.52 6.37
C SER A 187 -8.81 21.64 5.68
N SER A 188 -8.39 22.01 4.46
CA SER A 188 -9.08 23.04 3.68
C SER A 188 -10.49 22.61 3.29
N SER A 189 -10.71 21.33 2.99
CA SER A 189 -12.05 20.81 2.67
C SER A 189 -13.01 20.95 3.85
N LEU A 190 -12.58 20.67 5.07
CA LEU A 190 -13.39 20.83 6.28
C LEU A 190 -13.73 22.30 6.55
N LEU A 191 -12.78 23.20 6.35
CA LEU A 191 -13.01 24.64 6.56
C LEU A 191 -14.02 25.24 5.57
N LEU A 192 -14.17 24.61 4.42
CA LEU A 192 -14.99 25.13 3.31
C LEU A 192 -16.32 24.39 3.12
N VAL A 193 -16.55 23.28 3.81
CA VAL A 193 -17.73 22.43 3.59
C VAL A 193 -19.05 23.18 3.84
N ASP A 194 -19.09 24.08 4.80
CA ASP A 194 -20.29 24.85 5.11
C ASP A 194 -20.51 26.02 4.14
N SER A 195 -19.46 26.54 3.51
CA SER A 195 -19.53 27.68 2.59
C SER A 195 -19.68 27.26 1.13
N ASN A 196 -19.00 26.20 0.71
CA ASN A 196 -19.02 25.69 -0.66
C ASN A 196 -18.72 24.20 -0.70
N LYS A 197 -19.78 23.36 -0.66
CA LYS A 197 -19.66 21.91 -0.62
C LYS A 197 -18.93 21.31 -1.83
N ASP A 198 -19.23 21.78 -3.03
CA ASP A 198 -18.63 21.22 -4.25
C ASP A 198 -17.12 21.47 -4.29
N PHE A 199 -16.70 22.67 -3.87
CA PHE A 199 -15.29 22.99 -3.79
C PHE A 199 -14.59 22.22 -2.65
N ALA A 200 -15.25 22.05 -1.50
CA ALA A 200 -14.75 21.25 -0.40
C ALA A 200 -14.53 19.78 -0.83
N PHE A 201 -15.48 19.19 -1.55
CA PHE A 201 -15.37 17.83 -2.06
C PHE A 201 -14.22 17.70 -3.08
N ALA A 202 -14.07 18.67 -3.99
CA ALA A 202 -12.95 18.68 -4.92
C ALA A 202 -11.59 18.73 -4.21
N LEU A 203 -11.46 19.54 -3.15
CA LEU A 203 -10.24 19.60 -2.34
C LEU A 203 -9.96 18.26 -1.63
N ALA A 204 -10.98 17.62 -1.07
CA ALA A 204 -10.82 16.31 -0.45
C ALA A 204 -10.30 15.27 -1.47
N PHE A 205 -10.90 15.23 -2.67
CA PHE A 205 -10.47 14.28 -3.72
C PHE A 205 -9.04 14.56 -4.18
N ILE A 206 -8.65 15.84 -4.33
CA ILE A 206 -7.26 16.20 -4.63
C ILE A 206 -6.33 15.73 -3.50
N GLY A 207 -6.71 15.91 -2.24
CA GLY A 207 -5.94 15.46 -1.09
C GLY A 207 -5.72 13.95 -1.10
N PHE A 208 -6.77 13.16 -1.31
CA PHE A 208 -6.67 11.71 -1.39
C PHE A 208 -5.84 11.24 -2.61
N PHE A 209 -5.95 11.92 -3.75
CA PHE A 209 -5.09 11.66 -4.90
C PHE A 209 -3.62 11.92 -4.58
N LEU A 210 -3.29 13.04 -3.94
CA LEU A 210 -1.93 13.38 -3.52
C LEU A 210 -1.37 12.38 -2.50
N ALA A 211 -2.20 11.92 -1.56
CA ALA A 211 -1.82 10.86 -0.63
C ALA A 211 -1.45 9.58 -1.37
N GLY A 212 -2.30 9.11 -2.29
CA GLY A 212 -2.02 7.93 -3.11
C GLY A 212 -0.76 8.07 -3.95
N LEU A 213 -0.59 9.21 -4.61
CA LEU A 213 0.61 9.49 -5.39
C LEU A 213 1.88 9.49 -4.52
N GLY A 214 1.81 10.10 -3.33
CA GLY A 214 2.92 10.13 -2.37
C GLY A 214 3.29 8.75 -1.84
N CYS A 215 2.31 7.88 -1.56
CA CYS A 215 2.56 6.51 -1.07
C CYS A 215 3.07 5.56 -2.15
N SER A 216 2.79 5.84 -3.42
CA SER A 216 2.88 4.89 -4.53
C SER A 216 4.24 4.22 -4.73
N ALA A 217 5.32 5.01 -4.63
CA ALA A 217 6.69 4.57 -4.88
C ALA A 217 7.36 3.96 -3.64
N LEU A 218 6.86 4.25 -2.45
CA LEU A 218 7.57 4.04 -1.20
C LEU A 218 7.78 2.57 -0.88
N ALA A 219 6.73 1.76 -0.89
CA ALA A 219 6.84 0.34 -0.56
C ALA A 219 7.81 -0.42 -1.49
N PRO A 220 7.74 -0.29 -2.82
CA PRO A 220 8.73 -0.89 -3.72
C PRO A 220 10.17 -0.45 -3.45
N ILE A 221 10.38 0.84 -3.15
CA ILE A 221 11.72 1.37 -2.85
C ILE A 221 12.26 0.75 -1.55
N PHE A 222 11.46 0.70 -0.48
CA PHE A 222 11.89 0.10 0.77
C PHE A 222 12.18 -1.40 0.65
N PHE A 223 11.40 -2.14 -0.14
CA PHE A 223 11.69 -3.55 -0.44
C PHE A 223 12.99 -3.71 -1.23
N SER A 224 13.25 -2.86 -2.22
CA SER A 224 14.50 -2.84 -2.96
C SER A 224 15.70 -2.58 -2.04
N ILE A 225 15.60 -1.60 -1.13
CA ILE A 225 16.64 -1.31 -0.14
C ILE A 225 16.86 -2.50 0.79
N ALA A 226 15.79 -3.13 1.31
CA ALA A 226 15.90 -4.30 2.17
C ALA A 226 16.62 -5.46 1.48
N GLY A 227 16.29 -5.71 0.21
CA GLY A 227 16.95 -6.72 -0.62
C GLY A 227 18.45 -6.46 -0.74
N ARG A 228 18.84 -5.26 -1.12
CA ARG A 228 20.27 -4.89 -1.26
C ARG A 228 21.07 -5.02 0.05
N LEU A 229 20.43 -4.70 1.19
CA LEU A 229 21.07 -4.82 2.51
C LEU A 229 21.23 -6.26 3.00
N SER A 230 20.64 -7.23 2.32
CA SER A 230 20.54 -8.62 2.77
C SER A 230 21.71 -9.52 2.39
N ASN A 231 22.69 -9.05 1.62
CA ASN A 231 23.82 -9.83 1.11
C ASN A 231 23.35 -11.13 0.42
N GLY A 232 22.40 -11.03 -0.50
CA GLY A 232 21.87 -12.16 -1.28
C GLY A 232 20.69 -12.91 -0.66
N LYS A 233 20.24 -12.53 0.55
CA LYS A 233 19.07 -13.13 1.22
C LYS A 233 17.80 -12.25 1.05
N ASN A 234 17.51 -11.82 -0.17
CA ASN A 234 16.49 -10.83 -0.49
C ASN A 234 15.10 -11.21 0.04
N ALA A 235 14.65 -12.45 -0.19
CA ALA A 235 13.34 -12.91 0.26
C ALA A 235 13.19 -12.87 1.79
N ILE A 236 14.24 -13.24 2.53
CA ILE A 236 14.25 -13.21 3.99
C ILE A 236 14.17 -11.77 4.51
N ALA A 237 14.95 -10.86 3.92
CA ALA A 237 14.95 -9.45 4.35
C ALA A 237 13.58 -8.78 4.11
N VAL A 238 12.97 -9.03 2.96
CA VAL A 238 11.62 -8.52 2.64
C VAL A 238 10.58 -9.14 3.57
N ALA A 239 10.65 -10.44 3.85
CA ALA A 239 9.74 -11.11 4.79
C ALA A 239 9.87 -10.54 6.22
N GLN A 240 11.09 -10.30 6.69
CA GLN A 240 11.33 -9.68 8.00
C GLN A 240 10.77 -8.27 8.07
N LEU A 241 11.05 -7.44 7.05
CA LEU A 241 10.55 -6.07 6.96
C LEU A 241 9.01 -6.05 6.96
N SER A 242 8.40 -6.91 6.15
CA SER A 242 6.94 -7.04 6.06
C SER A 242 6.32 -7.51 7.37
N PHE A 243 6.93 -8.49 8.05
CA PHE A 243 6.44 -9.00 9.34
C PHE A 243 6.43 -7.91 10.41
N ILE A 244 7.54 -7.17 10.55
CA ILE A 244 7.63 -6.07 11.51
C ILE A 244 6.60 -4.99 11.18
N ASN A 245 6.45 -4.65 9.89
CA ASN A 245 5.47 -3.66 9.45
C ASN A 245 4.04 -4.08 9.79
N VAL A 246 3.67 -5.35 9.59
CA VAL A 246 2.34 -5.87 9.95
C VAL A 246 2.08 -5.75 11.45
N VAL A 247 3.06 -6.05 12.29
CA VAL A 247 2.92 -5.94 13.76
C VAL A 247 2.73 -4.48 14.17
N ILE A 248 3.58 -3.56 13.68
CA ILE A 248 3.48 -2.14 14.02
C ILE A 248 2.17 -1.57 13.46
N MET A 249 1.78 -1.96 12.26
CA MET A 249 0.55 -1.52 11.60
C MET A 249 -0.70 -1.99 12.37
N PHE A 250 -0.71 -3.22 12.89
CA PHE A 250 -1.81 -3.70 13.72
C PHE A 250 -1.97 -2.85 14.98
N ILE A 251 -0.86 -2.55 15.67
CA ILE A 251 -0.87 -1.69 16.86
C ILE A 251 -1.34 -0.28 16.50
N SER A 252 -0.84 0.29 15.41
CA SER A 252 -1.21 1.64 14.96
C SER A 252 -2.69 1.75 14.61
N ARG A 253 -3.29 0.73 13.99
CA ARG A 253 -4.73 0.70 13.69
C ARG A 253 -5.59 0.74 14.96
N VAL A 254 -5.20 -0.01 15.99
CA VAL A 254 -5.91 0.04 17.29
C VAL A 254 -5.82 1.42 17.90
N ILE A 255 -4.62 2.02 17.89
CA ILE A 255 -4.41 3.38 18.43
C ILE A 255 -5.20 4.40 17.62
N LEU A 256 -5.15 4.35 16.29
CA LEU A 256 -5.89 5.28 15.43
C LEU A 256 -7.41 5.13 15.58
N ALA A 257 -7.92 3.91 15.78
CA ALA A 257 -9.34 3.71 16.07
C ALA A 257 -9.76 4.39 17.39
N TRP A 258 -8.94 4.31 18.43
CA TRP A 258 -9.18 5.06 19.68
C TRP A 258 -9.10 6.57 19.47
N VAL A 259 -8.16 7.04 18.64
CA VAL A 259 -8.07 8.47 18.28
C VAL A 259 -9.36 8.91 17.58
N VAL A 260 -9.89 8.14 16.65
CA VAL A 260 -11.16 8.45 15.97
C VAL A 260 -12.31 8.52 16.97
N GLU A 261 -12.42 7.57 17.89
CA GLU A 261 -13.48 7.54 18.90
C GLU A 261 -13.41 8.73 19.86
N LEU A 262 -12.19 9.13 20.25
CA LEU A 262 -11.97 10.22 21.22
C LEU A 262 -11.97 11.62 20.58
N THR A 263 -11.75 11.72 19.27
CA THR A 263 -11.58 13.01 18.58
C THR A 263 -12.36 13.07 17.26
N SER A 264 -11.72 12.68 16.14
CA SER A 264 -12.33 12.66 14.80
C SER A 264 -11.52 11.80 13.81
N ILE A 265 -12.13 11.46 12.69
CA ILE A 265 -11.45 10.75 11.58
C ILE A 265 -10.34 11.63 11.01
N THR A 266 -10.56 12.93 10.88
CA THR A 266 -9.55 13.89 10.41
C THR A 266 -8.28 13.83 11.25
N VAL A 267 -8.40 13.80 12.58
CA VAL A 267 -7.21 13.75 13.45
C VAL A 267 -6.41 12.48 13.21
N ALA A 268 -7.06 11.32 13.07
CA ALA A 268 -6.38 10.07 12.76
C ALA A 268 -5.66 10.10 11.40
N LEU A 269 -6.32 10.64 10.38
CA LEU A 269 -5.72 10.81 9.04
C LEU A 269 -4.55 11.81 9.05
N VAL A 270 -4.64 12.90 9.80
CA VAL A 270 -3.56 13.88 9.96
C VAL A 270 -2.37 13.27 10.71
N ILE A 271 -2.60 12.48 11.77
CA ILE A 271 -1.53 11.76 12.47
C ILE A 271 -0.79 10.83 11.49
N ALA A 272 -1.52 10.06 10.68
CA ALA A 272 -0.91 9.16 9.70
C ALA A 272 -0.13 9.94 8.62
N SER A 273 -0.64 11.09 8.17
CA SER A 273 0.07 11.94 7.20
C SER A 273 1.30 12.63 7.81
N CYS A 274 1.23 13.05 9.07
CA CYS A 274 2.40 13.55 9.80
C CYS A 274 3.50 12.50 9.95
N ALA A 275 3.14 11.22 10.15
CA ALA A 275 4.12 10.14 10.18
C ALA A 275 4.86 10.03 8.82
N MET A 276 4.20 10.28 7.69
CA MET A 276 4.89 10.33 6.39
C MET A 276 5.92 11.45 6.30
N LEU A 277 5.77 12.57 6.99
CA LEU A 277 6.78 13.65 6.99
C LEU A 277 8.12 13.18 7.58
N ALA A 278 8.10 12.19 8.47
CA ALA A 278 9.32 11.58 9.00
C ALA A 278 10.17 10.92 7.88
N LEU A 279 9.59 10.63 6.71
CA LEU A 279 10.33 10.12 5.55
C LEU A 279 11.38 11.11 5.02
N VAL A 280 11.24 12.40 5.29
CA VAL A 280 12.29 13.39 5.00
C VAL A 280 13.59 13.04 5.74
N TYR A 281 13.45 12.54 6.98
CA TYR A 281 14.58 12.05 7.76
C TYR A 281 15.03 10.65 7.32
N PHE A 282 14.10 9.71 7.16
CA PHE A 282 14.39 8.34 6.74
C PHE A 282 14.91 8.22 5.30
N GLY A 283 14.69 9.21 4.44
CA GLY A 283 15.24 9.25 3.08
C GLY A 283 16.77 9.17 3.03
N ARG A 284 17.48 9.38 4.15
CA ARG A 284 18.94 9.20 4.26
C ARG A 284 19.38 7.74 4.13
N ILE A 285 18.46 6.78 4.24
CA ILE A 285 18.75 5.33 4.11
C ILE A 285 19.39 5.02 2.74
N GLY A 286 18.95 5.70 1.68
CA GLY A 286 19.47 5.49 0.32
C GLY A 286 20.84 6.14 0.02
N SER A 287 21.34 7.02 0.90
CA SER A 287 22.56 7.80 0.62
C SER A 287 23.87 7.09 0.96
N ASN A 288 23.88 6.18 1.93
CA ASN A 288 25.11 5.57 2.45
C ASN A 288 25.65 4.40 1.61
N GLN A 289 25.13 4.15 0.40
CA GLN A 289 25.47 2.95 -0.37
C GLN A 289 26.04 3.24 -1.77
N ARG A 290 26.42 4.48 -2.08
CA ARG A 290 27.14 4.84 -3.33
C ARG A 290 28.62 5.16 -3.10
N GLN A 291 29.18 4.68 -1.96
CA GLN A 291 30.64 4.71 -1.75
C GLN A 291 31.24 3.31 -1.85
#